data_fcd06f757f512a940b4dff06e2f36f7a
#
_entry.id   fcd06f757f512a940b4dff06e2f36f7a
#
_cell.length_a   1.000
_cell.length_b   1.000
_cell.length_c   1.000
_cell.angle_alpha   90.00
_cell.angle_beta   90.00
_cell.angle_gamma   90.00
#
_symmetry.space_group_name_H-M   'P 1'
#
loop_
_entity.id
_entity.type
_entity.pdbx_description
1 polymer ?
#
loop_
_entity_poly.entity_id
_entity_poly.type
_entity_poly.pdbx_seq_one_letter_code
_entity_poly.pdbx_strand_id
1 'polypeptide(L)'
;GGMIGALAGQAADAMIFKPKGREGPRLSDLNVQTSRYGNRIPRLFGTMRVAGTVIWATDLKESRSTSGGGKGQPSVTSYAYSASFAVALSARGIGGIGRIWADGNLLRGAAGDFKTPVGAFRVHGDAGGQAVDPLIAAAVGVAQTPACRDFAYVLFEDLQLGDFGNRIPSLTFEVVADDGPVRVSAIASALFGEAVGYVGAQEPVVIGYAADGSDAGEALAPLLDAYRLRWRADGAGLRIVETAATGRMLATGAELRAIDGQDQERGAKRRTPIE
;
A
#
# COMPACT_ATOMS: atom_id res chain seq x y z
N GLY A 1 52.31 2.51 54.38
CA GLY A 1 52.17 1.25 53.55
C GLY A 1 50.79 0.87 53.16
N GLY A 2 49.75 1.47 53.76
CA GLY A 2 48.34 1.05 53.46
C GLY A 2 47.65 1.62 52.18
N MET A 3 48.12 2.75 51.67
CA MET A 3 47.47 3.40 50.51
C MET A 3 47.81 2.77 49.14
N ILE A 4 48.98 2.21 48.99
CA ILE A 4 49.43 1.61 47.71
C ILE A 4 48.78 0.24 47.50
N GLY A 5 48.51 -0.52 48.58
CA GLY A 5 47.84 -1.81 48.51
C GLY A 5 46.34 -1.72 48.09
N ALA A 6 45.64 -0.66 48.56
CA ALA A 6 44.23 -0.45 48.22
C ALA A 6 44.02 -0.08 46.73
N LEU A 7 44.94 0.71 46.17
CA LEU A 7 44.90 1.07 44.74
C LEU A 7 45.23 -0.11 43.80
N ALA A 8 46.17 -0.98 44.24
CA ALA A 8 46.49 -2.19 43.47
C ALA A 8 45.38 -3.24 43.52
N GLY A 9 44.68 -3.38 44.66
CA GLY A 9 43.52 -4.26 44.79
C GLY A 9 42.33 -3.82 43.93
N GLN A 10 42.00 -2.54 43.90
CA GLN A 10 40.93 -2.00 43.06
C GLN A 10 41.23 -2.14 41.55
N ALA A 11 42.51 -2.01 41.14
CA ALA A 11 42.93 -2.21 39.77
C ALA A 11 42.86 -3.68 39.35
N ALA A 12 43.21 -4.60 40.27
CA ALA A 12 43.09 -6.04 40.03
C ALA A 12 41.64 -6.52 40.00
N ASP A 13 40.78 -6.03 40.89
CA ASP A 13 39.32 -6.31 40.89
C ASP A 13 38.64 -5.80 39.62
N ALA A 14 39.02 -4.62 39.11
CA ALA A 14 38.49 -4.10 37.83
C ALA A 14 38.96 -4.89 36.60
N MET A 15 40.08 -5.61 36.69
CA MET A 15 40.53 -6.53 35.63
C MET A 15 39.88 -7.91 35.71
N ILE A 16 39.52 -8.38 36.90
CA ILE A 16 38.96 -9.73 37.13
C ILE A 16 37.43 -9.72 36.99
N PHE A 17 36.77 -8.65 37.40
CA PHE A 17 35.33 -8.48 37.29
C PHE A 17 34.96 -7.45 36.22
N LYS A 18 35.29 -7.76 34.94
CA LYS A 18 34.67 -7.02 33.81
C LYS A 18 33.17 -7.26 33.86
N PRO A 19 32.33 -6.22 34.05
CA PRO A 19 30.89 -6.41 33.95
C PRO A 19 30.55 -7.01 32.57
N LYS A 20 29.84 -8.14 32.54
CA LYS A 20 29.38 -8.74 31.30
C LYS A 20 28.53 -7.71 30.54
N GLY A 21 28.86 -7.46 29.29
CA GLY A 21 28.04 -6.62 28.40
C GLY A 21 26.63 -7.15 28.37
N ARG A 22 25.65 -6.27 28.33
CA ARG A 22 24.23 -6.63 28.13
C ARG A 22 23.97 -6.75 26.63
N GLU A 23 23.46 -7.90 26.22
CA GLU A 23 22.97 -8.11 24.87
C GLU A 23 21.46 -7.86 24.85
N GLY A 24 20.98 -7.06 23.87
CA GLY A 24 19.56 -6.88 23.59
C GLY A 24 18.93 -8.14 23.02
N PRO A 25 17.59 -8.22 22.94
CA PRO A 25 16.89 -9.34 22.34
C PRO A 25 17.24 -9.46 20.86
N ARG A 26 17.44 -10.68 20.38
CA ARG A 26 17.63 -11.04 18.97
C ARG A 26 16.36 -11.67 18.41
N LEU A 27 16.05 -11.36 17.18
CA LEU A 27 14.96 -11.98 16.43
C LEU A 27 15.48 -13.17 15.61
N SER A 28 14.72 -14.25 15.56
CA SER A 28 15.06 -15.44 14.77
C SER A 28 14.41 -15.43 13.39
N ASP A 29 13.27 -14.75 13.22
CA ASP A 29 12.47 -14.81 12.00
C ASP A 29 11.86 -13.46 11.63
N LEU A 30 11.73 -13.20 10.32
CA LEU A 30 11.01 -12.06 9.75
C LEU A 30 9.51 -12.38 9.70
N ASN A 31 8.70 -11.72 10.52
CA ASN A 31 7.26 -11.71 10.33
C ASN A 31 6.90 -10.81 9.14
N VAL A 32 6.64 -11.42 8.00
CA VAL A 32 6.12 -10.75 6.81
C VAL A 32 4.62 -10.97 6.77
N GLN A 33 3.85 -9.89 6.66
CA GLN A 33 2.46 -9.98 6.26
C GLN A 33 2.43 -10.31 4.77
N THR A 34 2.69 -11.60 4.46
CA THR A 34 2.75 -12.07 3.08
C THR A 34 1.39 -11.95 2.42
N SER A 35 1.41 -11.45 1.21
CA SER A 35 0.36 -11.65 0.23
C SER A 35 -0.05 -13.12 0.21
N ARG A 36 -1.32 -13.41 0.42
CA ARG A 36 -1.84 -14.74 0.14
C ARG A 36 -1.76 -14.95 -1.37
N TYR A 37 -1.19 -16.07 -1.78
CA TYR A 37 -1.19 -16.48 -3.18
C TYR A 37 -2.64 -16.44 -3.71
N GLY A 38 -2.84 -15.73 -4.84
CA GLY A 38 -4.17 -15.54 -5.42
C GLY A 38 -4.85 -14.20 -5.09
N ASN A 39 -4.27 -13.33 -4.26
CA ASN A 39 -4.76 -11.96 -4.13
C ASN A 39 -4.58 -11.21 -5.45
N ARG A 40 -5.66 -10.62 -5.94
CA ARG A 40 -5.62 -9.80 -7.15
C ARG A 40 -4.92 -8.47 -6.88
N ILE A 41 -4.20 -7.98 -7.87
CA ILE A 41 -3.66 -6.62 -7.89
C ILE A 41 -4.67 -5.78 -8.69
N PRO A 42 -5.29 -4.74 -8.09
CA PRO A 42 -6.28 -3.92 -8.79
C PRO A 42 -5.64 -3.10 -9.92
N ARG A 43 -6.42 -2.73 -10.93
CA ARG A 43 -6.04 -1.67 -11.87
C ARG A 43 -6.43 -0.32 -11.28
N LEU A 44 -5.46 0.55 -11.05
CA LEU A 44 -5.71 1.87 -10.45
C LEU A 44 -5.89 2.93 -11.53
N PHE A 45 -6.82 3.85 -11.30
CA PHE A 45 -7.12 5.00 -12.15
C PHE A 45 -7.18 6.27 -11.31
N GLY A 46 -6.65 7.38 -11.84
CA GLY A 46 -6.58 8.66 -11.13
C GLY A 46 -5.61 8.62 -9.94
N THR A 47 -5.95 9.34 -8.87
CA THR A 47 -5.12 9.40 -7.66
C THR A 47 -5.90 8.87 -6.46
N MET A 48 -5.32 7.89 -5.75
CA MET A 48 -5.96 7.31 -4.59
C MET A 48 -4.97 6.68 -3.61
N ARG A 49 -5.43 6.47 -2.38
CA ARG A 49 -4.69 5.73 -1.37
C ARG A 49 -5.08 4.26 -1.39
N VAL A 50 -4.08 3.38 -1.55
CA VAL A 50 -4.28 1.93 -1.61
C VAL A 50 -3.32 1.19 -0.69
N ALA A 51 -3.73 0.02 -0.24
CA ALA A 51 -2.83 -0.94 0.39
C ALA A 51 -1.98 -1.62 -0.69
N GLY A 52 -0.72 -1.87 -0.37
CA GLY A 52 0.17 -2.62 -1.25
C GLY A 52 0.23 -4.10 -0.89
N THR A 53 0.62 -4.91 -1.86
CA THR A 53 0.82 -6.35 -1.72
C THR A 53 2.30 -6.69 -1.79
N VAL A 54 2.90 -7.21 -0.71
CA VAL A 54 4.32 -7.61 -0.72
C VAL A 54 4.49 -8.81 -1.66
N ILE A 55 5.31 -8.66 -2.69
CA ILE A 55 5.56 -9.68 -3.73
C ILE A 55 6.94 -10.32 -3.63
N TRP A 56 7.85 -9.68 -2.92
CA TRP A 56 9.20 -10.17 -2.69
C TRP A 56 9.78 -9.53 -1.43
N ALA A 57 10.59 -10.26 -0.67
CA ALA A 57 11.34 -9.73 0.47
C ALA A 57 12.63 -10.53 0.68
N THR A 58 13.65 -9.85 1.24
CA THR A 58 14.87 -10.51 1.75
C THR A 58 14.66 -10.98 3.18
N ASP A 59 15.57 -11.82 3.65
CA ASP A 59 15.74 -12.05 5.08
C ASP A 59 16.09 -10.75 5.82
N LEU A 60 15.91 -10.76 7.14
CA LEU A 60 16.32 -9.65 8.00
C LEU A 60 17.84 -9.47 7.97
N LYS A 61 18.28 -8.26 7.68
CA LYS A 61 19.66 -7.86 7.81
C LYS A 61 19.88 -7.28 9.22
N GLU A 62 20.63 -8.02 10.05
CA GLU A 62 20.99 -7.58 11.39
C GLU A 62 22.21 -6.65 11.34
N SER A 63 22.13 -5.51 12.00
CA SER A 63 23.26 -4.64 12.29
C SER A 63 23.48 -4.57 13.80
N ARG A 64 24.73 -4.72 14.22
CA ARG A 64 25.13 -4.72 15.62
C ARG A 64 25.84 -3.42 15.95
N SER A 65 25.40 -2.75 17.02
CA SER A 65 26.07 -1.57 17.56
C SER A 65 26.41 -1.80 19.03
N THR A 66 27.64 -1.49 19.43
CA THR A 66 28.08 -1.59 20.82
C THR A 66 28.45 -0.21 21.32
N SER A 67 27.77 0.25 22.36
CA SER A 67 28.02 1.54 23.03
C SER A 67 28.41 1.35 24.47
N GLY A 68 29.19 2.28 25.02
CA GLY A 68 29.72 2.18 26.39
C GLY A 68 31.02 1.36 26.47
N GLY A 69 31.37 0.91 27.66
CA GLY A 69 32.62 0.13 27.89
C GLY A 69 33.81 0.97 28.32
N GLY A 70 33.60 2.18 28.84
CA GLY A 70 34.63 2.96 29.56
C GLY A 70 35.03 2.28 30.85
N LYS A 71 36.13 2.77 31.48
CA LYS A 71 36.66 2.22 32.76
C LYS A 71 35.54 2.07 33.80
N GLY A 72 35.14 0.81 34.08
CA GLY A 72 34.13 0.48 35.09
C GLY A 72 32.65 0.55 34.63
N GLN A 73 32.38 0.82 33.35
CA GLN A 73 31.01 0.82 32.80
C GLN A 73 30.77 -0.40 31.88
N PRO A 74 29.63 -1.10 32.05
CA PRO A 74 29.28 -2.20 31.13
C PRO A 74 29.03 -1.68 29.72
N SER A 75 29.46 -2.45 28.72
CA SER A 75 29.06 -2.19 27.33
C SER A 75 27.64 -2.67 27.10
N VAL A 76 26.88 -1.92 26.29
CA VAL A 76 25.54 -2.29 25.81
C VAL A 76 25.63 -2.58 24.32
N THR A 77 25.28 -3.79 23.95
CA THR A 77 25.13 -4.18 22.54
C THR A 77 23.66 -4.10 22.16
N SER A 78 23.36 -3.30 21.14
CA SER A 78 22.03 -3.17 20.54
C SER A 78 22.04 -3.73 19.13
N TYR A 79 20.93 -4.34 18.74
CA TYR A 79 20.69 -4.88 17.42
C TYR A 79 19.64 -4.03 16.71
N ALA A 80 19.91 -3.65 15.47
CA ALA A 80 18.94 -3.01 14.57
C ALA A 80 18.74 -3.91 13.37
N TYR A 81 17.53 -3.92 12.85
CA TYR A 81 17.14 -4.78 11.74
C TYR A 81 16.64 -3.93 10.58
N SER A 82 17.01 -4.32 9.38
CA SER A 82 16.46 -3.79 8.12
C SER A 82 16.02 -4.92 7.20
N ALA A 83 15.16 -4.61 6.26
CA ALA A 83 14.79 -5.52 5.19
C ALA A 83 14.64 -4.78 3.87
N SER A 84 14.86 -5.51 2.78
CA SER A 84 14.54 -5.06 1.43
C SER A 84 13.34 -5.85 0.93
N PHE A 85 12.37 -5.16 0.33
CA PHE A 85 11.15 -5.81 -0.14
C PHE A 85 10.48 -5.02 -1.26
N ALA A 86 9.73 -5.73 -2.10
CA ALA A 86 8.96 -5.17 -3.19
C ALA A 86 7.46 -5.29 -2.91
N VAL A 87 6.71 -4.24 -3.27
CA VAL A 87 5.27 -4.12 -3.03
C VAL A 87 4.56 -3.79 -4.32
N ALA A 88 3.70 -4.69 -4.79
CA ALA A 88 2.84 -4.46 -5.95
C ALA A 88 1.68 -3.53 -5.60
N LEU A 89 1.32 -2.64 -6.53
CA LEU A 89 0.34 -1.58 -6.33
C LEU A 89 -0.79 -1.59 -7.36
N SER A 90 -0.46 -1.81 -8.65
CA SER A 90 -1.45 -1.69 -9.73
C SER A 90 -1.13 -2.65 -10.87
N ALA A 91 -2.14 -3.37 -11.38
CA ALA A 91 -2.04 -4.19 -12.59
C ALA A 91 -2.10 -3.34 -13.88
N ARG A 92 -1.55 -2.14 -13.83
CA ARG A 92 -1.25 -1.24 -14.96
C ARG A 92 -0.16 -0.25 -14.54
N GLY A 93 0.38 0.47 -15.51
CA GLY A 93 1.33 1.56 -15.26
C GLY A 93 0.75 2.66 -14.37
N ILE A 94 1.62 3.34 -13.63
CA ILE A 94 1.30 4.49 -12.77
C ILE A 94 2.24 5.64 -13.06
N GLY A 95 1.77 6.88 -12.89
CA GLY A 95 2.59 8.09 -13.05
C GLY A 95 3.56 8.30 -11.88
N GLY A 96 3.22 7.84 -10.67
CA GLY A 96 4.11 8.02 -9.52
C GLY A 96 3.51 7.66 -8.17
N ILE A 97 4.32 7.90 -7.13
CA ILE A 97 3.96 7.67 -5.73
C ILE A 97 4.10 8.99 -4.97
N GLY A 98 3.03 9.40 -4.30
CA GLY A 98 3.02 10.51 -3.36
C GLY A 98 3.45 10.09 -1.96
N ARG A 99 2.56 10.26 -1.00
CA ARG A 99 2.79 9.89 0.41
C ARG A 99 2.71 8.39 0.62
N ILE A 100 3.47 7.91 1.62
CA ILE A 100 3.44 6.51 2.06
C ILE A 100 3.21 6.50 3.57
N TRP A 101 2.37 5.58 4.04
CA TRP A 101 2.12 5.37 5.46
C TRP A 101 2.49 3.94 5.84
N ALA A 102 3.08 3.78 7.00
CA ALA A 102 3.42 2.53 7.64
C ALA A 102 2.67 2.41 8.97
N ASP A 103 1.88 1.37 9.16
CA ASP A 103 0.99 1.17 10.31
C ASP A 103 0.13 2.43 10.65
N GLY A 104 -0.31 3.13 9.60
CA GLY A 104 -1.10 4.35 9.72
C GLY A 104 -0.32 5.65 9.90
N ASN A 105 0.97 5.59 10.22
CA ASN A 105 1.86 6.75 10.40
C ASN A 105 2.57 7.12 9.10
N LEU A 106 2.85 8.41 8.91
CA LEU A 106 3.53 8.89 7.71
C LEU A 106 4.96 8.36 7.67
N LEU A 107 5.28 7.54 6.67
CA LEU A 107 6.61 7.02 6.38
C LEU A 107 7.37 7.89 5.39
N ARG A 108 6.67 8.36 4.33
CA ARG A 108 7.23 9.22 3.27
C ARG A 108 6.29 10.39 3.03
N GLY A 109 6.84 11.60 3.07
CA GLY A 109 6.12 12.85 2.78
C GLY A 109 5.88 13.07 1.29
N ALA A 110 5.06 14.08 0.95
CA ALA A 110 4.77 14.46 -0.43
C ALA A 110 6.01 14.93 -1.21
N ALA A 111 7.00 15.50 -0.50
CA ALA A 111 8.28 15.91 -1.08
C ALA A 111 9.27 14.74 -1.31
N GLY A 112 8.87 13.52 -0.97
CA GLY A 112 9.72 12.33 -1.11
C GLY A 112 10.62 12.06 0.10
N ASP A 113 10.49 12.83 1.16
CA ASP A 113 11.27 12.72 2.40
C ASP A 113 10.80 11.52 3.24
N PHE A 114 11.70 10.62 3.57
CA PHE A 114 11.42 9.50 4.46
C PHE A 114 11.61 9.89 5.92
N LYS A 115 10.71 9.41 6.80
CA LYS A 115 10.76 9.64 8.25
C LYS A 115 11.58 8.56 8.98
N THR A 116 11.70 7.38 8.39
CA THR A 116 12.53 6.27 8.83
C THR A 116 13.62 6.03 7.78
N PRO A 117 14.88 5.76 8.15
CA PRO A 117 15.95 5.55 7.20
C PRO A 117 15.65 4.38 6.25
N VAL A 118 15.91 4.61 4.97
CA VAL A 118 15.84 3.63 3.88
C VAL A 118 17.10 3.77 3.03
N GLY A 119 17.71 2.67 2.62
CA GLY A 119 18.90 2.69 1.78
C GLY A 119 18.61 3.22 0.38
N ALA A 120 17.56 2.69 -0.25
CA ALA A 120 17.03 3.22 -1.51
C ALA A 120 15.52 2.94 -1.65
N PHE A 121 14.85 3.76 -2.44
CA PHE A 121 13.45 3.57 -2.81
C PHE A 121 13.32 3.72 -4.33
N ARG A 122 12.78 2.70 -4.98
CA ARG A 122 12.61 2.67 -6.43
C ARG A 122 11.15 2.44 -6.80
N VAL A 123 10.69 3.16 -7.81
CA VAL A 123 9.34 3.02 -8.37
C VAL A 123 9.46 2.40 -9.76
N HIS A 124 8.83 1.26 -9.95
CA HIS A 124 8.68 0.57 -11.21
C HIS A 124 7.25 0.79 -11.69
N GLY A 125 7.03 1.94 -12.34
CA GLY A 125 5.69 2.41 -12.75
C GLY A 125 5.33 2.13 -14.19
N ASP A 126 6.31 1.89 -15.07
CA ASP A 126 6.07 1.58 -16.48
C ASP A 126 5.84 0.09 -16.68
N ALA A 127 4.61 -0.35 -16.49
CA ALA A 127 4.23 -1.76 -16.58
C ALA A 127 4.54 -2.41 -17.96
N GLY A 128 4.78 -1.62 -19.01
CA GLY A 128 5.12 -2.14 -20.35
C GLY A 128 6.60 -2.26 -20.62
N GLY A 129 7.41 -1.35 -20.10
CA GLY A 129 8.81 -1.13 -20.46
C GLY A 129 9.83 -1.35 -19.36
N GLN A 130 9.40 -1.62 -18.12
CA GLN A 130 10.31 -1.69 -17.00
C GLN A 130 11.35 -2.81 -17.09
N ALA A 131 12.56 -2.50 -16.66
CA ALA A 131 13.64 -3.46 -16.53
C ALA A 131 13.51 -4.25 -15.22
N VAL A 132 14.24 -5.37 -15.16
CA VAL A 132 14.41 -6.15 -13.94
C VAL A 132 15.09 -5.29 -12.86
N ASP A 133 14.56 -5.31 -11.63
CA ASP A 133 15.24 -4.63 -10.53
C ASP A 133 16.58 -5.31 -10.20
N PRO A 134 17.69 -4.54 -10.12
CA PRO A 134 19.01 -5.10 -9.91
C PRO A 134 19.20 -5.80 -8.57
N LEU A 135 18.48 -5.35 -7.51
CA LEU A 135 18.56 -5.97 -6.19
C LEU A 135 17.86 -7.34 -6.19
N ILE A 136 16.70 -7.45 -6.81
CA ILE A 136 15.99 -8.73 -6.94
C ILE A 136 16.82 -9.67 -7.80
N ALA A 137 17.38 -9.18 -8.92
CA ALA A 137 18.22 -9.98 -9.80
C ALA A 137 19.48 -10.49 -9.11
N ALA A 138 20.10 -9.68 -8.23
CA ALA A 138 21.25 -10.11 -7.44
C ALA A 138 20.87 -11.16 -6.39
N ALA A 139 19.66 -11.11 -5.83
CA ALA A 139 19.22 -12.04 -4.79
C ALA A 139 18.76 -13.40 -5.35
N VAL A 140 18.01 -13.42 -6.47
CA VAL A 140 17.40 -14.64 -7.01
C VAL A 140 18.02 -15.13 -8.32
N GLY A 141 18.91 -14.35 -8.91
CA GLY A 141 19.54 -14.62 -10.21
C GLY A 141 18.79 -13.96 -11.38
N VAL A 142 19.54 -13.39 -12.32
CA VAL A 142 18.98 -12.64 -13.46
C VAL A 142 18.03 -13.49 -14.31
N ALA A 143 18.35 -14.78 -14.51
CA ALA A 143 17.54 -15.68 -15.33
C ALA A 143 16.19 -16.06 -14.70
N GLN A 144 16.07 -15.96 -13.37
CA GLN A 144 14.87 -16.29 -12.60
C GLN A 144 14.06 -15.06 -12.20
N THR A 145 14.56 -13.84 -12.44
CA THR A 145 13.89 -12.61 -12.04
C THR A 145 12.96 -12.11 -13.13
N PRO A 146 11.63 -12.08 -12.92
CA PRO A 146 10.71 -11.49 -13.87
C PRO A 146 10.85 -9.96 -13.87
N ALA A 147 10.71 -9.34 -15.04
CA ALA A 147 10.67 -7.88 -15.14
C ALA A 147 9.35 -7.27 -14.63
N CYS A 148 8.40 -8.11 -14.24
CA CYS A 148 7.09 -7.72 -13.69
C CYS A 148 6.34 -6.69 -14.56
N ARG A 149 6.36 -6.87 -15.88
CA ARG A 149 5.82 -5.92 -16.87
C ARG A 149 4.29 -5.79 -16.85
N ASP A 150 3.61 -6.66 -16.13
CA ASP A 150 2.15 -6.69 -16.06
C ASP A 150 1.59 -5.80 -14.93
N PHE A 151 2.46 -5.26 -14.07
CA PHE A 151 2.05 -4.44 -12.94
C PHE A 151 3.11 -3.44 -12.49
N ALA A 152 2.65 -2.36 -11.85
CA ALA A 152 3.51 -1.39 -11.18
C ALA A 152 3.79 -1.80 -9.74
N TYR A 153 5.03 -1.64 -9.30
CA TYR A 153 5.47 -1.94 -7.95
C TYR A 153 6.51 -0.94 -7.45
N VAL A 154 6.73 -0.93 -6.15
CA VAL A 154 7.81 -0.18 -5.51
C VAL A 154 8.75 -1.13 -4.80
N LEU A 155 10.01 -0.74 -4.67
CA LEU A 155 11.01 -1.48 -3.93
C LEU A 155 11.63 -0.59 -2.86
N PHE A 156 11.64 -1.11 -1.63
CA PHE A 156 12.39 -0.57 -0.50
C PHE A 156 13.66 -1.38 -0.34
N GLU A 157 14.80 -0.71 -0.30
CA GLU A 157 16.09 -1.32 -0.01
C GLU A 157 16.54 -0.90 1.37
N ASP A 158 16.84 -1.87 2.23
CA ASP A 158 17.32 -1.67 3.60
C ASP A 158 16.46 -0.70 4.43
N LEU A 159 15.13 -0.82 4.39
CA LEU A 159 14.25 -0.06 5.29
C LEU A 159 14.53 -0.48 6.74
N GLN A 160 14.82 0.49 7.60
CA GLN A 160 15.02 0.23 9.03
C GLN A 160 13.70 -0.15 9.70
N LEU A 161 13.69 -1.24 10.47
CA LEU A 161 12.47 -1.83 11.02
C LEU A 161 12.26 -1.56 12.52
N GLY A 162 13.18 -0.85 13.17
CA GLY A 162 13.11 -0.58 14.60
C GLY A 162 11.80 0.06 15.05
N ASP A 163 11.33 1.06 14.30
CA ASP A 163 10.07 1.77 14.58
C ASP A 163 8.81 0.91 14.38
N PHE A 164 8.95 -0.24 13.72
CA PHE A 164 7.85 -1.15 13.36
C PHE A 164 7.90 -2.49 14.10
N GLY A 165 8.61 -2.54 15.25
CA GLY A 165 8.79 -3.76 16.02
C GLY A 165 9.56 -4.84 15.25
N ASN A 166 10.50 -4.43 14.41
CA ASN A 166 11.37 -5.28 13.59
C ASN A 166 10.61 -6.21 12.64
N ARG A 167 9.51 -5.74 12.08
CA ARG A 167 8.72 -6.43 11.04
C ARG A 167 8.46 -5.49 9.86
N ILE A 168 8.12 -6.03 8.70
CA ILE A 168 7.61 -5.23 7.59
C ILE A 168 6.23 -4.67 8.03
N PRO A 169 6.05 -3.32 8.07
CA PRO A 169 4.80 -2.72 8.49
C PRO A 169 3.70 -2.90 7.43
N SER A 170 2.46 -2.69 7.83
CA SER A 170 1.34 -2.56 6.90
C SER A 170 1.45 -1.24 6.14
N LEU A 171 1.65 -1.32 4.84
CA LEU A 171 1.92 -0.16 3.99
C LEU A 171 0.69 0.26 3.19
N THR A 172 0.44 1.58 3.15
CA THR A 172 -0.51 2.19 2.23
C THR A 172 0.17 3.33 1.46
N PHE A 173 -0.21 3.48 0.20
CA PHE A 173 0.45 4.35 -0.76
C PHE A 173 -0.56 5.31 -1.39
N GLU A 174 -0.22 6.58 -1.48
CA GLU A 174 -0.89 7.53 -2.36
C GLU A 174 -0.32 7.31 -3.77
N VAL A 175 -1.10 6.65 -4.61
CA VAL A 175 -0.71 6.32 -5.98
C VAL A 175 -1.33 7.31 -6.94
N VAL A 176 -0.51 7.93 -7.77
CA VAL A 176 -0.91 8.76 -8.91
C VAL A 176 -0.83 7.87 -10.14
N ALA A 177 -1.96 7.29 -10.54
CA ALA A 177 -2.02 6.42 -11.71
C ALA A 177 -2.22 7.21 -13.00
N ASP A 178 -2.94 8.33 -12.94
CA ASP A 178 -3.18 9.24 -14.06
C ASP A 178 -3.06 10.71 -13.60
N ASP A 179 -2.73 11.62 -14.52
CA ASP A 179 -2.58 13.04 -14.27
C ASP A 179 -3.93 13.77 -14.12
N GLY A 180 -4.73 13.37 -13.15
CA GLY A 180 -6.00 14.02 -12.84
C GLY A 180 -7.20 13.07 -12.92
N PRO A 181 -8.43 13.63 -12.87
CA PRO A 181 -9.65 12.83 -12.90
C PRO A 181 -9.84 12.08 -14.22
N VAL A 182 -10.31 10.84 -14.13
CA VAL A 182 -10.46 9.94 -15.30
C VAL A 182 -11.94 9.77 -15.63
N ARG A 183 -12.27 9.82 -16.91
CA ARG A 183 -13.64 9.59 -17.42
C ARG A 183 -14.02 8.12 -17.25
N VAL A 184 -15.29 7.88 -16.94
CA VAL A 184 -15.81 6.51 -16.77
C VAL A 184 -15.66 5.68 -18.06
N SER A 185 -15.87 6.29 -19.25
CA SER A 185 -15.64 5.60 -20.53
C SER A 185 -14.18 5.24 -20.76
N ALA A 186 -13.24 6.05 -20.31
CA ALA A 186 -11.82 5.76 -20.41
C ALA A 186 -11.41 4.59 -19.51
N ILE A 187 -11.98 4.52 -18.29
CA ILE A 187 -11.79 3.38 -17.38
C ILE A 187 -12.35 2.11 -18.03
N ALA A 188 -13.58 2.18 -18.55
CA ALA A 188 -14.22 1.05 -19.24
C ALA A 188 -13.39 0.59 -20.45
N SER A 189 -12.92 1.53 -21.27
CA SER A 189 -12.09 1.20 -22.45
C SER A 189 -10.80 0.47 -22.05
N ALA A 190 -10.17 0.91 -20.97
CA ALA A 190 -8.96 0.26 -20.45
C ALA A 190 -9.24 -1.14 -19.88
N LEU A 191 -10.43 -1.37 -19.31
CA LEU A 191 -10.82 -2.67 -18.74
C LEU A 191 -11.23 -3.66 -19.84
N PHE A 192 -11.99 -3.21 -20.83
CA PHE A 192 -12.47 -4.07 -21.95
C PHE A 192 -11.41 -4.27 -23.05
N GLY A 193 -10.38 -3.43 -23.11
CA GLY A 193 -9.36 -3.48 -24.16
C GLY A 193 -9.84 -2.96 -25.51
N GLU A 194 -11.01 -2.31 -25.56
CA GLU A 194 -11.61 -1.70 -26.74
C GLU A 194 -12.25 -0.35 -26.40
N ALA A 195 -12.50 0.48 -27.41
CA ALA A 195 -13.11 1.80 -27.21
C ALA A 195 -14.55 1.69 -26.70
N VAL A 196 -14.82 2.30 -25.56
CA VAL A 196 -16.15 2.38 -24.97
C VAL A 196 -16.63 3.82 -25.03
N GLY A 197 -17.76 4.05 -25.72
CA GLY A 197 -18.38 5.36 -25.82
C GLY A 197 -19.22 5.70 -24.58
N TYR A 198 -19.53 6.99 -24.41
CA TYR A 198 -20.48 7.47 -23.41
C TYR A 198 -21.66 8.17 -24.11
N VAL A 199 -22.87 7.94 -23.61
CA VAL A 199 -24.10 8.60 -24.08
C VAL A 199 -24.88 9.10 -22.87
N GLY A 200 -24.90 10.40 -22.71
CA GLY A 200 -25.57 11.10 -21.63
C GLY A 200 -25.31 12.60 -21.68
N ALA A 201 -25.91 13.36 -20.77
CA ALA A 201 -25.76 14.81 -20.74
C ALA A 201 -24.36 15.27 -20.31
N GLN A 202 -23.80 14.61 -19.29
CA GLN A 202 -22.47 14.92 -18.77
C GLN A 202 -21.80 13.63 -18.29
N GLU A 203 -20.68 13.31 -18.93
CA GLU A 203 -19.90 12.13 -18.53
C GLU A 203 -19.28 12.31 -17.14
N PRO A 204 -19.50 11.36 -16.22
CA PRO A 204 -18.83 11.38 -14.93
C PRO A 204 -17.31 11.20 -15.04
N VAL A 205 -16.61 11.90 -14.16
CA VAL A 205 -15.16 11.74 -13.94
C VAL A 205 -14.91 11.29 -12.51
N VAL A 206 -13.89 10.45 -12.32
CA VAL A 206 -13.47 9.94 -11.00
C VAL A 206 -12.10 10.45 -10.65
N ILE A 207 -11.92 10.88 -9.42
CA ILE A 207 -10.60 11.32 -8.90
C ILE A 207 -9.69 10.12 -8.68
N GLY A 208 -10.25 9.00 -8.21
CA GLY A 208 -9.52 7.76 -8.00
C GLY A 208 -10.46 6.55 -7.99
N TYR A 209 -10.04 5.47 -8.65
CA TYR A 209 -10.76 4.21 -8.72
C TYR A 209 -9.81 3.01 -8.74
N ALA A 210 -10.09 2.02 -7.91
CA ALA A 210 -9.43 0.73 -7.94
C ALA A 210 -10.38 -0.30 -8.58
N ALA A 211 -10.10 -0.67 -9.80
CA ALA A 211 -10.85 -1.68 -10.52
C ALA A 211 -10.35 -3.07 -10.08
N ASP A 212 -11.16 -3.77 -9.29
CA ASP A 212 -10.89 -5.13 -8.83
C ASP A 212 -12.06 -6.02 -9.21
N GLY A 213 -11.79 -7.04 -10.01
CA GLY A 213 -12.80 -7.97 -10.50
C GLY A 213 -12.18 -9.14 -11.26
N SER A 214 -12.94 -10.23 -11.43
CA SER A 214 -12.51 -11.39 -12.22
C SER A 214 -12.52 -11.08 -13.71
N ASP A 215 -13.39 -10.16 -14.11
CA ASP A 215 -13.53 -9.67 -15.47
C ASP A 215 -13.79 -8.15 -15.50
N ALA A 216 -13.83 -7.59 -16.69
CA ALA A 216 -14.04 -6.16 -16.91
C ALA A 216 -15.42 -5.67 -16.42
N GLY A 217 -16.46 -6.51 -16.55
CA GLY A 217 -17.81 -6.18 -16.12
C GLY A 217 -17.92 -6.09 -14.60
N GLU A 218 -17.40 -7.09 -13.89
CA GLU A 218 -17.33 -7.09 -12.43
C GLU A 218 -16.49 -5.92 -11.91
N ALA A 219 -15.32 -5.69 -12.53
CA ALA A 219 -14.44 -4.58 -12.15
C ALA A 219 -15.05 -3.19 -12.41
N LEU A 220 -16.01 -3.05 -13.33
CA LEU A 220 -16.68 -1.80 -13.66
C LEU A 220 -18.00 -1.60 -12.89
N ALA A 221 -18.64 -2.68 -12.45
CA ALA A 221 -19.99 -2.64 -11.85
C ALA A 221 -20.14 -1.63 -10.70
N PRO A 222 -19.21 -1.53 -9.70
CA PRO A 222 -19.35 -0.56 -8.61
C PRO A 222 -19.39 0.88 -9.09
N LEU A 223 -18.67 1.18 -10.18
CA LEU A 223 -18.63 2.51 -10.77
C LEU A 223 -19.93 2.83 -11.52
N LEU A 224 -20.48 1.87 -12.27
CA LEU A 224 -21.75 2.01 -12.95
C LEU A 224 -22.90 2.23 -11.94
N ASP A 225 -22.91 1.46 -10.86
CA ASP A 225 -23.93 1.59 -9.80
C ASP A 225 -23.85 2.95 -9.09
N ALA A 226 -22.63 3.41 -8.78
CA ALA A 226 -22.43 4.69 -8.09
C ALA A 226 -22.97 5.89 -8.89
N TYR A 227 -22.80 5.85 -10.21
CA TYR A 227 -23.26 6.91 -11.12
C TYR A 227 -24.59 6.62 -11.82
N ARG A 228 -25.29 5.53 -11.47
CA ARG A 228 -26.54 5.08 -12.12
C ARG A 228 -26.36 4.91 -13.63
N LEU A 229 -25.28 4.29 -14.03
CA LEU A 229 -24.95 4.01 -15.41
C LEU A 229 -25.22 2.54 -15.72
N ARG A 230 -25.35 2.23 -16.99
CA ARG A 230 -25.36 0.87 -17.51
C ARG A 230 -24.57 0.82 -18.80
N TRP A 231 -24.03 -0.31 -19.11
CA TRP A 231 -23.42 -0.53 -20.41
C TRP A 231 -24.41 -1.16 -21.39
N ARG A 232 -24.21 -0.87 -22.65
CA ARG A 232 -25.02 -1.32 -23.75
C ARG A 232 -24.11 -1.66 -24.92
N ALA A 233 -24.32 -2.83 -25.54
CA ALA A 233 -23.70 -3.17 -26.80
C ALA A 233 -24.74 -2.93 -27.94
N ASP A 234 -24.32 -2.28 -28.99
CA ASP A 234 -25.10 -2.10 -30.21
C ASP A 234 -24.20 -2.27 -31.45
N GLY A 235 -24.78 -2.14 -32.65
CA GLY A 235 -24.00 -2.28 -33.87
C GLY A 235 -22.86 -1.27 -34.07
N ALA A 236 -22.75 -0.26 -33.21
CA ALA A 236 -21.68 0.74 -33.19
C ALA A 236 -20.63 0.48 -32.11
N GLY A 237 -20.77 -0.60 -31.34
CA GLY A 237 -19.82 -1.01 -30.28
C GLY A 237 -20.36 -0.91 -28.86
N LEU A 238 -19.44 -0.94 -27.88
CA LEU A 238 -19.78 -0.87 -26.47
C LEU A 238 -19.92 0.58 -26.00
N ARG A 239 -20.99 0.86 -25.26
CA ARG A 239 -21.28 2.19 -24.72
C ARG A 239 -21.76 2.15 -23.29
N ILE A 240 -21.42 3.18 -22.53
CA ILE A 240 -22.00 3.49 -21.24
C ILE A 240 -23.12 4.51 -21.44
N VAL A 241 -24.27 4.23 -20.88
CA VAL A 241 -25.46 5.10 -20.99
C VAL A 241 -26.00 5.41 -19.59
N GLU A 242 -26.52 6.61 -19.42
CA GLU A 242 -27.27 6.94 -18.20
C GLU A 242 -28.49 6.03 -18.11
N THR A 243 -28.69 5.44 -16.94
CA THR A 243 -29.97 4.80 -16.65
C THR A 243 -30.97 5.93 -16.54
N ALA A 244 -31.90 6.04 -17.50
CA ALA A 244 -32.98 6.99 -17.39
C ALA A 244 -33.54 6.84 -15.99
N ALA A 245 -33.56 7.94 -15.22
CA ALA A 245 -34.31 7.97 -14.00
C ALA A 245 -35.72 7.59 -14.43
N THR A 246 -36.16 6.36 -14.14
CA THR A 246 -37.57 6.04 -14.05
C THR A 246 -38.04 6.82 -12.79
N GLY A 247 -37.86 8.13 -12.89
CA GLY A 247 -38.38 9.07 -11.97
C GLY A 247 -39.88 9.08 -12.21
N ARG A 248 -40.56 8.25 -11.51
CA ARG A 248 -41.77 8.76 -10.92
C ARG A 248 -41.28 10.01 -10.16
N MET A 249 -41.43 11.17 -10.79
CA MET A 249 -41.27 12.44 -10.09
C MET A 249 -42.06 12.25 -8.79
N LEU A 250 -41.40 12.23 -7.66
CA LEU A 250 -42.08 12.44 -6.39
C LEU A 250 -42.57 13.88 -6.46
N ALA A 251 -43.68 14.03 -7.15
CA ALA A 251 -44.28 15.28 -7.39
C ALA A 251 -44.82 15.79 -6.04
N THR A 252 -44.40 16.94 -5.70
CA THR A 252 -44.93 17.83 -4.67
C THR A 252 -44.99 17.29 -3.23
N GLY A 253 -44.65 18.13 -2.26
CA GLY A 253 -44.70 17.81 -0.84
C GLY A 253 -46.08 17.29 -0.31
N ALA A 254 -47.15 17.35 -1.12
CA ALA A 254 -48.45 16.78 -0.81
C ALA A 254 -48.48 15.24 -1.06
N GLU A 255 -47.86 14.74 -2.12
CA GLU A 255 -47.76 13.29 -2.37
C GLU A 255 -46.77 12.59 -1.44
N LEU A 256 -45.72 13.28 -1.01
CA LEU A 256 -44.83 12.78 0.04
C LEU A 256 -45.55 12.60 1.39
N ARG A 257 -46.53 13.48 1.71
CA ARG A 257 -47.31 13.35 2.93
C ARG A 257 -48.34 12.20 2.85
N ALA A 258 -48.84 11.88 1.67
CA ALA A 258 -49.79 10.78 1.49
C ALA A 258 -49.08 9.40 1.59
N ILE A 259 -47.79 9.32 1.21
CA ILE A 259 -46.95 8.10 1.34
C ILE A 259 -46.52 7.93 2.79
N ASP A 260 -46.31 9.00 3.54
CA ASP A 260 -45.79 8.97 4.91
C ASP A 260 -46.78 8.36 5.93
N GLY A 261 -48.11 8.32 5.62
CA GLY A 261 -49.11 7.74 6.48
C GLY A 261 -49.27 6.20 6.40
N GLN A 262 -48.91 5.59 5.29
CA GLN A 262 -49.14 4.14 5.09
C GLN A 262 -47.91 3.28 5.04
N ASP A 263 -46.71 3.82 4.83
CA ASP A 263 -45.49 3.04 4.62
C ASP A 263 -44.35 3.34 5.63
N GLN A 264 -44.60 4.14 6.69
CA GLN A 264 -43.57 4.42 7.71
C GLN A 264 -43.07 3.12 8.37
N GLU A 265 -43.93 2.14 8.61
CA GLU A 265 -43.50 0.84 9.16
C GLU A 265 -42.70 -0.01 8.15
N ARG A 266 -42.97 0.09 6.85
CA ARG A 266 -42.21 -0.61 5.81
C ARG A 266 -40.91 0.11 5.44
N GLY A 267 -40.92 1.43 5.47
CA GLY A 267 -39.72 2.25 5.24
C GLY A 267 -38.69 2.12 6.37
N ALA A 268 -39.13 2.02 7.62
CA ALA A 268 -38.28 1.85 8.79
C ALA A 268 -37.58 0.48 8.80
N LYS A 269 -38.26 -0.57 8.31
CA LYS A 269 -37.64 -1.92 8.17
C LYS A 269 -36.63 -2.05 7.04
N ARG A 270 -36.61 -1.11 6.08
CA ARG A 270 -35.63 -1.09 4.98
C ARG A 270 -34.39 -0.22 5.26
N ARG A 271 -34.42 0.58 6.31
CA ARG A 271 -33.24 1.31 6.78
C ARG A 271 -32.61 0.53 7.92
N THR A 272 -31.87 -0.51 7.58
CA THR A 272 -30.82 -1.00 8.50
C THR A 272 -29.80 0.13 8.60
N PRO A 273 -29.51 0.64 9.79
CA PRO A 273 -28.38 1.54 9.96
C PRO A 273 -27.14 0.80 9.51
N ILE A 274 -26.34 1.41 8.67
CA ILE A 274 -24.98 0.98 8.43
C ILE A 274 -24.23 1.41 9.71
N GLU A 275 -23.97 0.46 10.61
CA GLU A 275 -22.99 0.61 11.66
C GLU A 275 -21.58 0.54 11.07
#